data_665bc3a9dbf06b02c45cd085af85de0c
#
_entry.id   665bc3a9dbf06b02c45cd085af85de0c
#
_cell.length_a   1.000
_cell.length_b   1.000
_cell.length_c   1.000
_cell.angle_alpha   90.00
_cell.angle_beta   90.00
_cell.angle_gamma   90.00
#
_symmetry.space_group_name_H-M   'P 1'
#
loop_
_entity.id
_entity.type
_entity.pdbx_description
1 polymer ?
#
loop_
_entity_poly.entity_id
_entity_poly.type
_entity_poly.pdbx_seq_one_letter_code
_entity_poly.pdbx_strand_id
1 'polypeptide(L)'
;LYAIASKFYRAPQYPEARTLRRIVVLFPAYKEDRVIVASIQSFLEQDYPKELYEIIVISDQMRPETNDALAALPIRLLMANYKESSKAKALAMAMDSIDTNAFDIVVIMDADNITTPDFLSTINRVFDSGIKSVQAHRTGKNLNTDISVLDSASEEINNGFFRSGHNAVGLSAGLSGSGMAFEAEWFHQNVKYLQTAGEDKELEAMLLQQRIYTVYLPDLLVFDEKTQKKEAISNQRKRWIAAQFGALRASLPHLPKAFIQGNFDYCDKICQWMLPPRLIQLAGVFGLTFVFTVIGLILSLCNGSNEWMIAIKWWILSAAQVAAMML
;
A
#
# COMPACT_ATOMS: atom_id res chain seq x y z
N LEU A 1 13.04 14.61 4.22
CA LEU A 1 12.82 14.97 2.83
C LEU A 1 11.38 14.67 2.41
N TYR A 2 10.92 13.42 2.38
CA TYR A 2 9.61 13.00 1.87
C TYR A 2 8.42 13.64 2.61
N ALA A 3 8.48 13.80 3.94
CA ALA A 3 7.45 14.50 4.70
C ALA A 3 7.27 15.97 4.26
N ILE A 4 8.37 16.65 3.95
CA ILE A 4 8.31 18.04 3.44
C ILE A 4 7.81 18.02 1.99
N ALA A 5 8.33 17.13 1.16
CA ALA A 5 7.94 17.02 -0.24
C ALA A 5 6.45 16.71 -0.40
N SER A 6 5.87 15.87 0.48
CA SER A 6 4.44 15.53 0.44
C SER A 6 3.51 16.74 0.55
N LYS A 7 3.92 17.80 1.26
CA LYS A 7 3.12 19.03 1.41
C LYS A 7 3.03 19.85 0.13
N PHE A 8 3.93 19.60 -0.80
CA PHE A 8 3.96 20.26 -2.11
C PHE A 8 3.47 19.36 -3.24
N TYR A 9 3.16 18.09 -2.93
CA TYR A 9 2.62 17.18 -3.92
C TYR A 9 1.22 17.63 -4.35
N ARG A 10 1.06 17.71 -5.65
CA ARG A 10 -0.24 17.86 -6.29
C ARG A 10 -0.36 16.74 -7.31
N ALA A 11 -1.44 15.98 -7.21
CA ALA A 11 -1.70 14.96 -8.21
C ALA A 11 -1.77 15.58 -9.60
N PRO A 12 -1.16 14.96 -10.61
CA PRO A 12 -1.36 15.40 -11.99
C PRO A 12 -2.85 15.39 -12.32
N GLN A 13 -3.33 16.44 -12.98
CA GLN A 13 -4.67 16.44 -13.53
C GLN A 13 -4.66 15.65 -14.84
N TYR A 14 -5.53 14.66 -14.90
CA TYR A 14 -5.69 13.84 -16.09
C TYR A 14 -6.88 14.34 -16.90
N PRO A 15 -6.73 14.50 -18.23
CA PRO A 15 -7.84 14.92 -19.10
C PRO A 15 -8.92 13.86 -19.12
N GLU A 16 -10.10 14.21 -19.62
CA GLU A 16 -11.15 13.24 -19.90
C GLU A 16 -10.61 12.15 -20.85
N ALA A 17 -10.96 10.91 -20.52
CA ALA A 17 -10.47 9.77 -21.29
C ALA A 17 -11.03 9.77 -22.71
N ARG A 18 -10.18 9.52 -23.69
CA ARG A 18 -10.58 9.37 -25.09
C ARG A 18 -11.18 7.99 -25.35
N THR A 19 -10.74 7.00 -24.57
CA THR A 19 -11.15 5.60 -24.70
C THR A 19 -11.62 5.07 -23.35
N LEU A 20 -12.80 4.45 -23.34
CA LEU A 20 -13.29 3.73 -22.20
C LEU A 20 -12.73 2.30 -22.24
N ARG A 21 -11.96 1.96 -21.21
CA ARG A 21 -11.24 0.68 -21.08
C ARG A 21 -12.09 -0.35 -20.36
N ARG A 22 -11.84 -1.61 -20.64
CA ARG A 22 -12.46 -2.72 -19.90
C ARG A 22 -11.69 -2.99 -18.61
N ILE A 23 -12.42 -2.99 -17.49
CA ILE A 23 -11.84 -3.08 -16.15
C ILE A 23 -12.35 -4.34 -15.45
N VAL A 24 -11.44 -5.14 -14.89
CA VAL A 24 -11.80 -6.20 -13.95
C VAL A 24 -11.44 -5.80 -12.53
N VAL A 25 -12.37 -5.98 -11.59
CA VAL A 25 -12.19 -5.62 -10.19
C VAL A 25 -12.18 -6.89 -9.34
N LEU A 26 -11.10 -7.14 -8.65
CA LEU A 26 -10.87 -8.35 -7.86
C LEU A 26 -11.06 -8.08 -6.36
N PHE A 27 -11.95 -8.82 -5.73
CA PHE A 27 -12.22 -8.81 -4.30
C PHE A 27 -11.87 -10.18 -3.68
N PRO A 28 -10.61 -10.41 -3.27
CA PRO A 28 -10.27 -11.58 -2.48
C PRO A 28 -10.88 -11.47 -1.08
N ALA A 29 -11.74 -12.42 -0.71
CA ALA A 29 -12.52 -12.42 0.53
C ALA A 29 -12.30 -13.71 1.32
N TYR A 30 -11.53 -13.62 2.43
CA TYR A 30 -11.27 -14.73 3.34
C TYR A 30 -11.96 -14.50 4.68
N LYS A 31 -13.08 -15.22 4.94
CA LYS A 31 -13.88 -15.09 6.18
C LYS A 31 -14.43 -13.68 6.44
N GLU A 32 -14.74 -12.93 5.39
CA GLU A 32 -15.22 -11.54 5.44
C GLU A 32 -16.75 -11.42 5.32
N ASP A 33 -17.49 -12.39 5.89
CA ASP A 33 -18.95 -12.51 5.81
C ASP A 33 -19.73 -11.27 6.24
N ARG A 34 -19.14 -10.44 7.11
CA ARG A 34 -19.83 -9.28 7.71
C ARG A 34 -19.86 -8.07 6.79
N VAL A 35 -18.89 -7.94 5.90
CA VAL A 35 -18.62 -6.69 5.18
C VAL A 35 -18.76 -6.84 3.68
N ILE A 36 -18.44 -8.00 3.11
CA ILE A 36 -18.27 -8.18 1.68
C ILE A 36 -19.53 -7.84 0.86
N VAL A 37 -20.71 -8.27 1.30
CA VAL A 37 -21.96 -8.04 0.55
C VAL A 37 -22.25 -6.54 0.42
N ALA A 38 -22.12 -5.80 1.54
CA ALA A 38 -22.34 -4.35 1.54
C ALA A 38 -21.28 -3.61 0.71
N SER A 39 -20.01 -4.05 0.75
CA SER A 39 -18.94 -3.47 -0.05
C SER A 39 -19.18 -3.68 -1.54
N ILE A 40 -19.58 -4.89 -1.96
CA ILE A 40 -19.91 -5.18 -3.35
C ILE A 40 -21.13 -4.38 -3.82
N GLN A 41 -22.20 -4.29 -3.02
CA GLN A 41 -23.37 -3.47 -3.35
C GLN A 41 -23.00 -2.01 -3.55
N SER A 42 -22.17 -1.45 -2.65
CA SER A 42 -21.65 -0.08 -2.81
C SER A 42 -20.80 0.08 -4.06
N PHE A 43 -19.98 -0.91 -4.41
CA PHE A 43 -19.13 -0.85 -5.59
C PHE A 43 -19.92 -0.99 -6.90
N LEU A 44 -21.09 -1.62 -6.89
CA LEU A 44 -21.98 -1.67 -8.04
C LEU A 44 -22.60 -0.31 -8.42
N GLU A 45 -22.49 0.71 -7.55
CA GLU A 45 -22.94 2.09 -7.80
C GLU A 45 -21.89 2.95 -8.53
N GLN A 46 -20.85 2.34 -9.14
CA GLN A 46 -19.86 3.08 -9.92
C GLN A 46 -20.46 3.80 -11.12
N ASP A 47 -20.03 5.05 -11.32
CA ASP A 47 -20.33 5.88 -12.50
C ASP A 47 -19.40 5.49 -13.65
N TYR A 48 -19.61 4.29 -14.16
CA TYR A 48 -18.89 3.69 -15.29
C TYR A 48 -19.82 2.73 -16.04
N PRO A 49 -19.73 2.61 -17.38
CA PRO A 49 -20.61 1.71 -18.14
C PRO A 49 -20.54 0.26 -17.61
N LYS A 50 -21.70 -0.30 -17.27
CA LYS A 50 -21.79 -1.62 -16.62
C LYS A 50 -21.23 -2.76 -17.48
N GLU A 51 -21.30 -2.62 -18.80
CA GLU A 51 -20.76 -3.54 -19.78
C GLU A 51 -19.23 -3.47 -19.94
N LEU A 52 -18.59 -2.45 -19.36
CA LEU A 52 -17.13 -2.24 -19.45
C LEU A 52 -16.40 -2.60 -18.16
N TYR A 53 -17.09 -3.07 -17.14
CA TYR A 53 -16.40 -3.62 -15.97
C TYR A 53 -17.03 -4.89 -15.45
N GLU A 54 -16.24 -5.72 -14.85
CA GLU A 54 -16.64 -6.96 -14.20
C GLU A 54 -16.09 -7.02 -12.77
N ILE A 55 -16.95 -7.37 -11.82
CA ILE A 55 -16.52 -7.61 -10.43
C ILE A 55 -16.37 -9.11 -10.24
N ILE A 56 -15.22 -9.54 -9.74
CA ILE A 56 -14.93 -10.92 -9.39
C ILE A 56 -14.67 -11.00 -7.88
N VAL A 57 -15.53 -11.70 -7.17
CA VAL A 57 -15.32 -12.01 -5.75
C VAL A 57 -14.73 -13.41 -5.63
N ILE A 58 -13.60 -13.52 -4.96
CA ILE A 58 -12.95 -14.80 -4.67
C ILE A 58 -13.29 -15.17 -3.22
N SER A 59 -14.32 -16.00 -3.07
CA SER A 59 -14.83 -16.45 -1.78
C SER A 59 -13.97 -17.59 -1.24
N ASP A 60 -13.29 -17.35 -0.13
CA ASP A 60 -12.46 -18.34 0.56
C ASP A 60 -12.94 -18.52 2.01
N GLN A 61 -13.46 -19.69 2.34
CA GLN A 61 -14.00 -20.06 3.65
C GLN A 61 -15.12 -19.11 4.16
N MET A 62 -15.93 -18.58 3.24
CA MET A 62 -17.12 -17.82 3.53
C MET A 62 -18.31 -18.75 3.84
N ARG A 63 -19.31 -18.23 4.55
CA ARG A 63 -20.53 -18.99 4.85
C ARG A 63 -21.40 -19.19 3.60
N PRO A 64 -22.16 -20.30 3.53
CA PRO A 64 -23.07 -20.54 2.41
C PRO A 64 -24.06 -19.38 2.17
N GLU A 65 -24.64 -18.83 3.25
CA GLU A 65 -25.61 -17.73 3.17
C GLU A 65 -25.01 -16.46 2.55
N THR A 66 -23.72 -16.20 2.84
CA THR A 66 -22.98 -15.07 2.25
C THR A 66 -22.73 -15.32 0.76
N ASN A 67 -22.35 -16.55 0.40
CA ASN A 67 -22.15 -16.93 -0.99
C ASN A 67 -23.44 -16.85 -1.81
N ASP A 68 -24.56 -17.29 -1.24
CA ASP A 68 -25.88 -17.18 -1.88
C ASP A 68 -26.28 -15.72 -2.10
N ALA A 69 -26.02 -14.85 -1.11
CA ALA A 69 -26.26 -13.41 -1.24
C ALA A 69 -25.38 -12.76 -2.32
N LEU A 70 -24.10 -13.16 -2.42
CA LEU A 70 -23.19 -12.69 -3.46
C LEU A 70 -23.60 -13.21 -4.85
N ALA A 71 -24.01 -14.45 -4.96
CA ALA A 71 -24.45 -15.06 -6.22
C ALA A 71 -25.73 -14.41 -6.79
N ALA A 72 -26.52 -13.72 -5.95
CA ALA A 72 -27.69 -12.97 -6.37
C ALA A 72 -27.34 -11.59 -6.96
N LEU A 73 -26.08 -11.13 -6.85
CA LEU A 73 -25.61 -9.86 -7.40
C LEU A 73 -25.05 -10.05 -8.82
N PRO A 74 -25.03 -9.01 -9.66
CA PRO A 74 -24.46 -9.06 -11.01
C PRO A 74 -22.93 -9.08 -10.98
N ILE A 75 -22.35 -10.13 -10.42
CA ILE A 75 -20.90 -10.33 -10.26
C ILE A 75 -20.51 -11.75 -10.66
N ARG A 76 -19.24 -12.02 -10.82
CA ARG A 76 -18.70 -13.37 -10.90
C ARG A 76 -18.20 -13.80 -9.52
N LEU A 77 -18.75 -14.91 -9.00
CA LEU A 77 -18.32 -15.51 -7.74
C LEU A 77 -17.43 -16.72 -8.03
N LEU A 78 -16.19 -16.69 -7.53
CA LEU A 78 -15.26 -17.82 -7.57
C LEU A 78 -15.12 -18.43 -6.18
N MET A 79 -15.33 -19.73 -6.09
CA MET A 79 -15.21 -20.47 -4.84
C MET A 79 -13.80 -21.02 -4.69
N ALA A 80 -13.03 -20.49 -3.74
CA ALA A 80 -11.70 -20.98 -3.41
C ALA A 80 -11.77 -22.01 -2.28
N ASN A 81 -10.95 -23.04 -2.37
CA ASN A 81 -10.84 -24.09 -1.34
C ASN A 81 -9.35 -24.42 -1.12
N TYR A 82 -8.66 -23.55 -0.41
CA TYR A 82 -7.24 -23.74 -0.10
C TYR A 82 -7.05 -24.32 1.30
N LYS A 83 -6.10 -25.27 1.45
CA LYS A 83 -5.63 -25.70 2.78
C LYS A 83 -4.98 -24.53 3.53
N GLU A 84 -4.19 -23.75 2.80
CA GLU A 84 -3.54 -22.53 3.28
C GLU A 84 -3.97 -21.37 2.38
N SER A 85 -4.86 -20.55 2.89
CA SER A 85 -5.40 -19.39 2.19
C SER A 85 -4.35 -18.27 2.08
N SER A 86 -4.27 -17.65 0.91
CA SER A 86 -3.49 -16.43 0.73
C SER A 86 -4.13 -15.54 -0.34
N LYS A 87 -3.98 -14.24 -0.18
CA LYS A 87 -4.45 -13.25 -1.16
C LYS A 87 -3.80 -13.46 -2.52
N ALA A 88 -2.51 -13.77 -2.56
CA ALA A 88 -1.79 -14.08 -3.78
C ALA A 88 -2.42 -15.23 -4.57
N LYS A 89 -2.78 -16.34 -3.90
CA LYS A 89 -3.47 -17.49 -4.55
C LYS A 89 -4.84 -17.10 -5.08
N ALA A 90 -5.59 -16.30 -4.31
CA ALA A 90 -6.91 -15.84 -4.72
C ALA A 90 -6.82 -14.95 -5.97
N LEU A 91 -5.87 -14.02 -6.01
CA LEU A 91 -5.62 -13.16 -7.15
C LEU A 91 -5.18 -13.96 -8.39
N ALA A 92 -4.28 -14.94 -8.24
CA ALA A 92 -3.85 -15.81 -9.34
C ALA A 92 -5.05 -16.62 -9.88
N MET A 93 -5.87 -17.22 -9.01
CA MET A 93 -7.08 -17.96 -9.41
C MET A 93 -8.04 -17.07 -10.21
N ALA A 94 -8.24 -15.81 -9.78
CA ALA A 94 -9.10 -14.88 -10.51
C ALA A 94 -8.54 -14.60 -11.91
N MET A 95 -7.26 -14.33 -12.03
CA MET A 95 -6.62 -14.06 -13.32
C MET A 95 -6.61 -15.27 -14.25
N ASP A 96 -6.47 -16.48 -13.72
CA ASP A 96 -6.56 -17.73 -14.50
C ASP A 96 -8.00 -18.02 -14.98
N SER A 97 -9.02 -17.41 -14.35
CA SER A 97 -10.44 -17.63 -14.68
C SER A 97 -10.96 -16.70 -15.80
N ILE A 98 -10.20 -15.71 -16.22
CA ILE A 98 -10.60 -14.72 -17.22
C ILE A 98 -9.74 -14.80 -18.48
N ASP A 99 -10.33 -14.39 -19.61
CA ASP A 99 -9.52 -14.02 -20.77
C ASP A 99 -8.88 -12.65 -20.54
N THR A 100 -7.59 -12.62 -20.34
CA THR A 100 -6.83 -11.38 -20.07
C THR A 100 -6.90 -10.38 -21.23
N ASN A 101 -7.12 -10.83 -22.47
CA ASN A 101 -7.31 -9.93 -23.61
C ASN A 101 -8.68 -9.22 -23.58
N ALA A 102 -9.61 -9.68 -22.73
CA ALA A 102 -10.90 -9.03 -22.56
C ALA A 102 -10.86 -7.79 -21.65
N PHE A 103 -9.75 -7.56 -20.92
CA PHE A 103 -9.62 -6.46 -19.96
C PHE A 103 -8.31 -5.71 -20.18
N ASP A 104 -8.37 -4.39 -20.01
CA ASP A 104 -7.22 -3.49 -20.09
C ASP A 104 -6.61 -3.24 -18.71
N ILE A 105 -7.45 -3.21 -17.66
CA ILE A 105 -7.08 -2.81 -16.31
C ILE A 105 -7.59 -3.83 -15.30
N VAL A 106 -6.74 -4.17 -14.34
CA VAL A 106 -7.09 -4.92 -13.13
C VAL A 106 -7.07 -3.98 -11.94
N VAL A 107 -8.15 -3.97 -11.16
CA VAL A 107 -8.25 -3.26 -9.88
C VAL A 107 -8.30 -4.28 -8.74
N ILE A 108 -7.55 -4.05 -7.66
CA ILE A 108 -7.54 -4.92 -6.48
C ILE A 108 -8.12 -4.15 -5.30
N MET A 109 -9.15 -4.72 -4.69
CA MET A 109 -9.86 -4.18 -3.53
C MET A 109 -9.87 -5.21 -2.40
N ASP A 110 -9.82 -4.75 -1.15
CA ASP A 110 -10.10 -5.61 -0.01
C ASP A 110 -11.61 -5.76 0.21
N ALA A 111 -12.03 -6.83 0.87
CA ALA A 111 -13.43 -7.20 1.02
C ALA A 111 -14.29 -6.18 1.78
N ASP A 112 -13.69 -5.29 2.55
CA ASP A 112 -14.33 -4.24 3.34
C ASP A 112 -14.29 -2.85 2.70
N ASN A 113 -13.67 -2.73 1.53
CA ASN A 113 -13.44 -1.45 0.88
C ASN A 113 -14.71 -0.83 0.30
N ILE A 114 -14.84 0.47 0.50
CA ILE A 114 -15.85 1.32 -0.11
C ILE A 114 -15.14 2.44 -0.86
N THR A 115 -15.65 2.82 -2.02
CA THR A 115 -15.09 3.89 -2.86
C THR A 115 -16.16 4.90 -3.25
N THR A 116 -15.72 6.03 -3.78
CA THR A 116 -16.61 7.01 -4.41
C THR A 116 -17.09 6.49 -5.77
N PRO A 117 -18.27 6.94 -6.26
CA PRO A 117 -18.82 6.47 -7.54
C PRO A 117 -17.93 6.74 -8.75
N ASP A 118 -17.07 7.74 -8.71
CA ASP A 118 -16.16 8.14 -9.78
C ASP A 118 -14.82 7.36 -9.78
N PHE A 119 -14.70 6.31 -8.96
CA PHE A 119 -13.45 5.56 -8.81
C PHE A 119 -12.99 4.94 -10.13
N LEU A 120 -13.85 4.19 -10.82
CA LEU A 120 -13.48 3.53 -12.09
C LEU A 120 -13.24 4.53 -13.21
N SER A 121 -14.05 5.60 -13.31
CA SER A 121 -13.87 6.65 -14.32
C SER A 121 -12.54 7.40 -14.12
N THR A 122 -12.15 7.64 -12.87
CA THR A 122 -10.85 8.25 -12.54
C THR A 122 -9.69 7.33 -12.89
N ILE A 123 -9.75 6.04 -12.53
CA ILE A 123 -8.74 5.04 -12.94
C ILE A 123 -8.62 5.02 -14.47
N ASN A 124 -9.73 4.99 -15.19
CA ASN A 124 -9.70 4.99 -16.65
C ASN A 124 -8.98 6.22 -17.23
N ARG A 125 -9.25 7.44 -16.74
CA ARG A 125 -8.56 8.67 -17.18
C ARG A 125 -7.04 8.58 -17.00
N VAL A 126 -6.61 8.06 -15.87
CA VAL A 126 -5.18 7.89 -15.56
C VAL A 126 -4.52 6.91 -16.53
N PHE A 127 -5.15 5.74 -16.74
CA PHE A 127 -4.62 4.74 -17.68
C PHE A 127 -4.66 5.19 -19.14
N ASP A 128 -5.67 5.97 -19.54
CA ASP A 128 -5.74 6.55 -20.89
C ASP A 128 -4.61 7.55 -21.15
N SER A 129 -4.03 8.12 -20.10
CA SER A 129 -2.85 8.98 -20.15
C SER A 129 -1.52 8.21 -20.18
N GLY A 130 -1.55 6.87 -20.30
CA GLY A 130 -0.37 6.01 -20.45
C GLY A 130 0.25 5.51 -19.13
N ILE A 131 -0.38 5.77 -17.99
CA ILE A 131 0.04 5.21 -16.69
C ILE A 131 -0.36 3.73 -16.62
N LYS A 132 0.53 2.91 -16.05
CA LYS A 132 0.37 1.45 -15.97
C LYS A 132 0.16 0.91 -14.55
N SER A 133 0.38 1.74 -13.53
CA SER A 133 0.23 1.38 -12.12
C SER A 133 -0.24 2.58 -11.30
N VAL A 134 -1.26 2.36 -10.48
CA VAL A 134 -1.89 3.39 -9.64
C VAL A 134 -2.09 2.85 -8.23
N GLN A 135 -1.88 3.72 -7.26
CA GLN A 135 -2.30 3.53 -5.88
C GLN A 135 -3.28 4.65 -5.49
N ALA A 136 -4.50 4.27 -5.15
CA ALA A 136 -5.49 5.19 -4.59
C ALA A 136 -5.21 5.52 -3.12
N HIS A 137 -5.82 6.58 -2.59
CA HIS A 137 -5.69 6.99 -1.19
C HIS A 137 -6.54 6.11 -0.29
N ARG A 138 -5.89 5.22 0.43
CA ARG A 138 -6.53 4.39 1.43
C ARG A 138 -6.64 5.14 2.75
N THR A 139 -7.84 5.20 3.34
CA THR A 139 -8.14 5.89 4.58
C THR A 139 -9.13 5.13 5.45
N GLY A 140 -9.22 5.47 6.74
CA GLY A 140 -10.08 4.76 7.69
C GLY A 140 -11.55 5.13 7.54
N LYS A 141 -12.42 4.12 7.45
CA LYS A 141 -13.88 4.24 7.45
C LYS A 141 -14.44 4.51 8.84
N ASN A 142 -13.78 3.98 9.88
CA ASN A 142 -14.21 4.08 11.27
C ASN A 142 -13.12 4.67 12.15
N LEU A 143 -13.48 5.68 12.94
CA LEU A 143 -12.58 6.38 13.88
C LEU A 143 -13.17 6.39 15.29
N ASN A 144 -13.88 5.32 15.67
CA ASN A 144 -14.68 5.23 16.89
C ASN A 144 -13.91 4.68 18.12
N THR A 145 -12.65 4.31 17.95
CA THR A 145 -11.78 3.83 19.03
C THR A 145 -10.38 4.46 18.90
N ASP A 146 -9.64 4.61 20.01
CA ASP A 146 -8.26 5.11 19.99
C ASP A 146 -7.37 4.26 19.08
N ILE A 147 -7.62 2.96 19.02
CA ILE A 147 -6.86 2.01 18.18
C ILE A 147 -7.11 2.30 16.70
N SER A 148 -8.36 2.48 16.30
CA SER A 148 -8.70 2.80 14.90
C SER A 148 -8.17 4.18 14.49
N VAL A 149 -8.20 5.16 15.39
CA VAL A 149 -7.59 6.48 15.16
C VAL A 149 -6.08 6.39 14.96
N LEU A 150 -5.38 5.65 15.84
CA LEU A 150 -3.93 5.45 15.72
C LEU A 150 -3.53 4.67 14.46
N ASP A 151 -4.34 3.70 14.06
CA ASP A 151 -4.09 2.92 12.84
C ASP A 151 -4.33 3.78 11.59
N SER A 152 -5.39 4.58 11.59
CA SER A 152 -5.67 5.54 10.53
C SER A 152 -4.58 6.61 10.43
N ALA A 153 -4.14 7.18 11.54
CA ALA A 153 -3.03 8.14 11.57
C ALA A 153 -1.73 7.52 11.03
N SER A 154 -1.46 6.24 11.35
CA SER A 154 -0.32 5.53 10.80
C SER A 154 -0.41 5.35 9.29
N GLU A 155 -1.61 5.11 8.74
CA GLU A 155 -1.85 5.03 7.30
C GLU A 155 -1.64 6.40 6.64
N GLU A 156 -2.14 7.49 7.23
CA GLU A 156 -1.94 8.85 6.68
C GLU A 156 -0.46 9.25 6.66
N ILE A 157 0.33 8.87 7.67
CA ILE A 157 1.77 9.07 7.64
C ILE A 157 2.40 8.27 6.49
N ASN A 158 1.93 7.05 6.20
CA ASN A 158 2.39 6.28 5.04
C ASN A 158 1.99 6.95 3.72
N ASN A 159 0.75 7.47 3.63
CA ASN A 159 0.26 8.24 2.48
C ASN A 159 1.15 9.47 2.22
N GLY A 160 1.54 10.18 3.29
CA GLY A 160 2.45 11.30 3.21
C GLY A 160 3.87 10.92 2.78
N PHE A 161 4.51 9.96 3.46
CA PHE A 161 5.92 9.66 3.25
C PHE A 161 6.17 8.84 1.98
N PHE A 162 5.43 7.73 1.85
CA PHE A 162 5.76 6.67 0.89
C PHE A 162 4.93 6.72 -0.39
N ARG A 163 4.00 7.64 -0.49
CA ARG A 163 3.15 7.85 -1.67
C ARG A 163 3.28 9.29 -2.18
N SER A 164 2.62 10.28 -1.54
CA SER A 164 2.71 11.70 -1.95
C SER A 164 4.14 12.22 -1.97
N GLY A 165 4.92 11.94 -0.92
CA GLY A 165 6.30 12.41 -0.78
C GLY A 165 7.24 11.80 -1.82
N HIS A 166 7.05 10.52 -2.16
CA HIS A 166 7.79 9.87 -3.25
C HIS A 166 7.42 10.46 -4.61
N ASN A 167 6.13 10.51 -4.93
CA ASN A 167 5.69 11.09 -6.21
C ASN A 167 6.11 12.56 -6.37
N ALA A 168 6.15 13.33 -5.27
CA ALA A 168 6.63 14.73 -5.30
C ALA A 168 8.09 14.89 -5.72
N VAL A 169 8.93 13.87 -5.53
CA VAL A 169 10.34 13.85 -5.93
C VAL A 169 10.62 12.96 -7.14
N GLY A 170 9.58 12.50 -7.83
CA GLY A 170 9.69 11.67 -9.04
C GLY A 170 9.98 10.19 -8.80
N LEU A 171 9.78 9.69 -7.56
CA LEU A 171 9.86 8.28 -7.21
C LEU A 171 8.47 7.65 -7.18
N SER A 172 8.38 6.35 -7.40
CA SER A 172 7.12 5.59 -7.38
C SER A 172 6.46 5.58 -6.01
N ALA A 173 5.15 5.69 -5.98
CA ALA A 173 4.36 5.50 -4.77
C ALA A 173 4.44 4.05 -4.27
N GLY A 174 4.43 3.89 -2.95
CA GLY A 174 4.32 2.59 -2.32
C GLY A 174 2.92 2.00 -2.43
N LEU A 175 2.81 0.71 -2.67
CA LEU A 175 1.54 -0.02 -2.67
C LEU A 175 1.04 -0.29 -1.24
N SER A 176 -0.28 -0.47 -1.09
CA SER A 176 -0.92 -0.68 0.22
C SER A 176 -1.79 -1.93 0.33
N GLY A 177 -1.74 -2.78 -0.68
CA GLY A 177 -2.53 -4.02 -0.73
C GLY A 177 -3.93 -3.85 -1.32
N SER A 178 -4.56 -2.68 -1.23
CA SER A 178 -5.88 -2.42 -1.84
C SER A 178 -5.97 -1.03 -2.45
N GLY A 179 -7.00 -0.79 -3.25
CA GLY A 179 -7.09 0.43 -4.05
C GLY A 179 -5.95 0.55 -5.06
N MET A 180 -5.47 -0.58 -5.55
CA MET A 180 -4.40 -0.68 -6.53
C MET A 180 -4.97 -0.99 -7.89
N ALA A 181 -4.42 -0.38 -8.94
CA ALA A 181 -4.77 -0.71 -10.31
C ALA A 181 -3.51 -0.94 -11.16
N PHE A 182 -3.59 -1.90 -12.06
CA PHE A 182 -2.49 -2.31 -12.93
C PHE A 182 -2.98 -2.58 -14.36
N GLU A 183 -2.08 -2.46 -15.33
CA GLU A 183 -2.31 -2.99 -16.68
C GLU A 183 -2.59 -4.50 -16.59
N ALA A 184 -3.68 -4.98 -17.18
CA ALA A 184 -4.17 -6.34 -16.99
C ALA A 184 -3.16 -7.41 -17.47
N GLU A 185 -2.55 -7.19 -18.63
CA GLU A 185 -1.53 -8.08 -19.17
C GLU A 185 -0.31 -8.17 -18.24
N TRP A 186 0.18 -7.01 -17.75
CA TRP A 186 1.30 -6.98 -16.81
C TRP A 186 0.97 -7.75 -15.53
N PHE A 187 -0.21 -7.52 -14.97
CA PHE A 187 -0.63 -8.18 -13.73
C PHE A 187 -0.75 -9.69 -13.90
N HIS A 188 -1.37 -10.15 -14.97
CA HIS A 188 -1.49 -11.59 -15.29
C HIS A 188 -0.13 -12.28 -15.43
N GLN A 189 0.84 -11.63 -16.09
CA GLN A 189 2.18 -12.19 -16.25
C GLN A 189 2.93 -12.31 -14.91
N ASN A 190 2.64 -11.45 -13.92
CA ASN A 190 3.40 -11.33 -12.68
C ASN A 190 2.71 -11.97 -11.46
N VAL A 191 1.39 -12.02 -11.39
CA VAL A 191 0.62 -12.51 -10.22
C VAL A 191 0.99 -13.93 -9.81
N LYS A 192 1.33 -14.80 -10.73
CA LYS A 192 1.74 -16.19 -10.49
C LYS A 192 3.06 -16.35 -9.73
N TYR A 193 3.87 -15.30 -9.66
CA TYR A 193 5.16 -15.30 -8.94
C TYR A 193 5.02 -14.81 -7.50
N LEU A 194 3.85 -14.38 -7.07
CA LEU A 194 3.59 -13.96 -5.70
C LEU A 194 3.63 -15.17 -4.76
N GLN A 195 4.45 -15.09 -3.73
CA GLN A 195 4.72 -16.24 -2.84
C GLN A 195 4.41 -15.95 -1.37
N THR A 196 4.45 -14.68 -0.96
CA THR A 196 4.35 -14.31 0.45
C THR A 196 2.99 -13.68 0.80
N ALA A 197 2.77 -13.45 2.09
CA ALA A 197 1.60 -12.72 2.59
C ALA A 197 1.71 -11.19 2.39
N GLY A 198 2.76 -10.72 1.72
CA GLY A 198 3.01 -9.33 1.36
C GLY A 198 3.01 -9.16 -0.15
N GLU A 199 1.93 -9.56 -0.80
CA GLU A 199 1.76 -9.50 -2.24
C GLU A 199 1.97 -8.08 -2.79
N ASP A 200 1.59 -7.05 -2.02
CA ASP A 200 1.80 -5.64 -2.36
C ASP A 200 3.29 -5.31 -2.47
N LYS A 201 4.11 -5.79 -1.56
CA LYS A 201 5.58 -5.58 -1.58
C LYS A 201 6.24 -6.32 -2.73
N GLU A 202 5.79 -7.54 -3.03
CA GLU A 202 6.30 -8.30 -4.17
C GLU A 202 5.94 -7.63 -5.49
N LEU A 203 4.67 -7.18 -5.65
CA LEU A 203 4.24 -6.42 -6.82
C LEU A 203 5.04 -5.12 -6.97
N GLU A 204 5.24 -4.39 -5.88
CA GLU A 204 6.04 -3.16 -5.84
C GLU A 204 7.49 -3.41 -6.34
N ALA A 205 8.13 -4.49 -5.85
CA ALA A 205 9.47 -4.86 -6.31
C ALA A 205 9.50 -5.18 -7.81
N MET A 206 8.51 -5.93 -8.32
CA MET A 206 8.41 -6.30 -9.73
C MET A 206 8.20 -5.07 -10.63
N LEU A 207 7.31 -4.14 -10.23
CA LEU A 207 7.10 -2.87 -10.94
C LEU A 207 8.40 -2.07 -11.04
N LEU A 208 9.09 -1.89 -9.92
CA LEU A 208 10.33 -1.12 -9.86
C LEU A 208 11.48 -1.78 -10.64
N GLN A 209 11.60 -3.12 -10.62
CA GLN A 209 12.57 -3.83 -11.46
C GLN A 209 12.33 -3.60 -12.94
N GLN A 210 11.07 -3.51 -13.35
CA GLN A 210 10.65 -3.26 -14.74
C GLN A 210 10.53 -1.77 -15.06
N ARG A 211 10.90 -0.88 -14.13
CA ARG A 211 10.82 0.59 -14.25
C ARG A 211 9.41 1.10 -14.56
N ILE A 212 8.40 0.44 -14.03
CA ILE A 212 7.01 0.88 -14.12
C ILE A 212 6.74 1.79 -12.93
N TYR A 213 6.42 3.05 -13.25
CA TYR A 213 6.13 4.07 -12.27
C TYR A 213 4.72 3.90 -11.71
N THR A 214 4.57 3.97 -10.39
CA THR A 214 3.27 3.95 -9.70
C THR A 214 2.88 5.37 -9.33
N VAL A 215 1.73 5.81 -9.84
CA VAL A 215 1.14 7.11 -9.49
C VAL A 215 0.28 6.96 -8.24
N TYR A 216 0.38 7.91 -7.34
CA TYR A 216 -0.50 8.06 -6.19
C TYR A 216 -1.59 9.09 -6.48
N LEU A 217 -2.83 8.74 -6.20
CA LEU A 217 -4.00 9.61 -6.36
C LEU A 217 -4.57 9.97 -4.98
N PRO A 218 -4.18 11.12 -4.42
CA PRO A 218 -4.58 11.53 -3.05
C PRO A 218 -6.08 11.83 -2.93
N ASP A 219 -6.74 12.22 -4.03
CA ASP A 219 -8.15 12.57 -4.05
C ASP A 219 -9.07 11.38 -4.37
N LEU A 220 -8.51 10.24 -4.78
CA LEU A 220 -9.24 9.02 -5.07
C LEU A 220 -9.30 8.14 -3.82
N LEU A 221 -10.39 8.26 -3.06
CA LEU A 221 -10.50 7.67 -1.73
C LEU A 221 -10.97 6.21 -1.77
N VAL A 222 -10.30 5.38 -0.97
CA VAL A 222 -10.70 4.02 -0.63
C VAL A 222 -10.83 3.92 0.88
N PHE A 223 -12.04 3.72 1.36
CA PHE A 223 -12.35 3.61 2.77
C PHE A 223 -12.26 2.15 3.22
N ASP A 224 -11.40 1.84 4.18
CA ASP A 224 -11.24 0.53 4.78
C ASP A 224 -11.66 0.49 6.26
N GLU A 225 -12.06 -0.68 6.75
CA GLU A 225 -12.45 -0.85 8.14
C GLU A 225 -11.21 -1.05 9.02
N LYS A 226 -10.93 -0.07 9.88
CA LYS A 226 -9.79 -0.14 10.80
C LYS A 226 -10.06 -1.07 11.96
N THR A 227 -9.06 -1.86 12.31
CA THR A 227 -9.09 -2.80 13.42
C THR A 227 -9.33 -2.07 14.76
N GLN A 228 -10.30 -2.58 15.55
CA GLN A 228 -10.67 -2.00 16.85
C GLN A 228 -10.06 -2.77 18.04
N LYS A 229 -9.50 -3.99 17.80
CA LYS A 229 -8.97 -4.86 18.83
C LYS A 229 -7.45 -4.85 18.86
N LYS A 230 -6.86 -4.68 20.06
CA LYS A 230 -5.42 -4.59 20.28
C LYS A 230 -4.65 -5.84 19.82
N GLU A 231 -5.21 -7.02 20.06
CA GLU A 231 -4.57 -8.28 19.66
C GLU A 231 -4.54 -8.43 18.14
N ALA A 232 -5.61 -8.04 17.46
CA ALA A 232 -5.71 -8.12 16.01
C ALA A 232 -4.69 -7.19 15.31
N ILE A 233 -4.55 -5.94 15.78
CA ILE A 233 -3.56 -5.01 15.23
C ILE A 233 -2.11 -5.48 15.47
N SER A 234 -1.84 -6.09 16.65
CA SER A 234 -0.52 -6.67 16.94
C SER A 234 -0.16 -7.79 15.97
N ASN A 235 -1.09 -8.70 15.71
CA ASN A 235 -0.90 -9.81 14.78
C ASN A 235 -0.76 -9.32 13.33
N GLN A 236 -1.53 -8.31 12.94
CA GLN A 236 -1.44 -7.69 11.63
C GLN A 236 -0.06 -7.03 11.42
N ARG A 237 0.43 -6.26 12.39
CA ARG A 237 1.77 -5.64 12.33
C ARG A 237 2.89 -6.66 12.26
N LYS A 238 2.79 -7.78 13.00
CA LYS A 238 3.77 -8.88 12.88
C LYS A 238 3.82 -9.45 11.46
N ARG A 239 2.65 -9.65 10.83
CA ARG A 239 2.58 -10.13 9.44
C ARG A 239 3.21 -9.12 8.48
N TRP A 240 2.93 -7.82 8.63
CA TRP A 240 3.51 -6.77 7.78
C TRP A 240 5.03 -6.69 7.90
N ILE A 241 5.57 -6.79 9.12
CA ILE A 241 7.01 -6.81 9.34
C ILE A 241 7.63 -8.05 8.69
N ALA A 242 7.03 -9.23 8.88
CA ALA A 242 7.52 -10.46 8.26
C ALA A 242 7.48 -10.38 6.72
N ALA A 243 6.41 -9.83 6.14
CA ALA A 243 6.28 -9.58 4.70
C ALA A 243 7.36 -8.62 4.18
N GLN A 244 7.62 -7.52 4.90
CA GLN A 244 8.68 -6.56 4.54
C GLN A 244 10.07 -7.23 4.54
N PHE A 245 10.39 -8.03 5.56
CA PHE A 245 11.67 -8.75 5.59
C PHE A 245 11.75 -9.82 4.51
N GLY A 246 10.65 -10.51 4.19
CA GLY A 246 10.58 -11.45 3.07
C GLY A 246 10.87 -10.78 1.74
N ALA A 247 10.18 -9.68 1.45
CA ALA A 247 10.37 -8.87 0.25
C ALA A 247 11.79 -8.30 0.16
N LEU A 248 12.32 -7.77 1.28
CA LEU A 248 13.71 -7.29 1.35
C LEU A 248 14.71 -8.39 0.99
N ARG A 249 14.57 -9.56 1.61
CA ARG A 249 15.48 -10.69 1.37
C ARG A 249 15.46 -11.14 -0.10
N ALA A 250 14.28 -11.18 -0.71
CA ALA A 250 14.12 -11.55 -2.12
C ALA A 250 14.69 -10.48 -3.06
N SER A 251 14.56 -9.20 -2.69
CA SER A 251 14.92 -8.07 -3.56
C SER A 251 16.37 -7.59 -3.40
N LEU A 252 16.97 -7.79 -2.23
CA LEU A 252 18.32 -7.30 -1.92
C LEU A 252 19.40 -7.78 -2.92
N PRO A 253 19.40 -9.03 -3.44
CA PRO A 253 20.39 -9.49 -4.42
C PRO A 253 20.38 -8.69 -5.74
N HIS A 254 19.25 -8.05 -6.07
CA HIS A 254 19.12 -7.24 -7.29
C HIS A 254 19.61 -5.80 -7.14
N LEU A 255 19.88 -5.35 -5.90
CA LEU A 255 20.29 -3.98 -5.60
C LEU A 255 21.57 -3.52 -6.33
N PRO A 256 22.67 -4.32 -6.38
CA PRO A 256 23.88 -3.89 -7.10
C PRO A 256 23.64 -3.66 -8.58
N LYS A 257 22.87 -4.54 -9.23
CA LYS A 257 22.48 -4.40 -10.63
C LYS A 257 21.63 -3.15 -10.86
N ALA A 258 20.63 -2.92 -10.01
CA ALA A 258 19.77 -1.74 -10.08
C ALA A 258 20.58 -0.44 -9.94
N PHE A 259 21.54 -0.39 -9.00
CA PHE A 259 22.41 0.75 -8.80
C PHE A 259 23.27 1.06 -10.05
N ILE A 260 23.93 0.05 -10.61
CA ILE A 260 24.74 0.19 -11.84
C ILE A 260 23.89 0.67 -13.02
N GLN A 261 22.64 0.22 -13.10
CA GLN A 261 21.70 0.59 -14.16
C GLN A 261 21.02 1.95 -13.92
N GLY A 262 21.32 2.66 -12.82
CA GLY A 262 20.68 3.91 -12.47
C GLY A 262 19.20 3.80 -12.12
N ASN A 263 18.74 2.63 -11.64
CA ASN A 263 17.38 2.44 -11.15
C ASN A 263 17.29 2.90 -9.69
N PHE A 264 17.35 4.22 -9.50
CA PHE A 264 17.36 4.82 -8.16
C PHE A 264 16.05 4.64 -7.40
N ASP A 265 14.93 4.51 -8.09
CA ASP A 265 13.61 4.23 -7.49
C ASP A 265 13.63 2.85 -6.77
N TYR A 266 14.16 1.83 -7.44
CA TYR A 266 14.37 0.52 -6.81
C TYR A 266 15.35 0.60 -5.64
N CYS A 267 16.46 1.33 -5.79
CA CYS A 267 17.46 1.48 -4.73
C CYS A 267 16.87 2.16 -3.49
N ASP A 268 16.12 3.24 -3.67
CA ASP A 268 15.43 3.94 -2.58
C ASP A 268 14.47 3.01 -1.84
N LYS A 269 13.68 2.22 -2.58
CA LYS A 269 12.72 1.27 -2.00
C LYS A 269 13.42 0.21 -1.15
N ILE A 270 14.52 -0.36 -1.63
CA ILE A 270 15.29 -1.34 -0.85
C ILE A 270 15.87 -0.70 0.42
N CYS A 271 16.43 0.50 0.32
CA CYS A 271 16.90 1.26 1.49
C CYS A 271 15.75 1.51 2.48
N GLN A 272 14.55 1.85 2.01
CA GLN A 272 13.37 2.04 2.82
C GLN A 272 12.98 0.76 3.59
N TRP A 273 13.00 -0.40 2.93
CA TRP A 273 12.71 -1.68 3.57
C TRP A 273 13.78 -2.16 4.55
N MET A 274 15.01 -1.68 4.42
CA MET A 274 16.08 -1.94 5.40
C MET A 274 15.88 -1.18 6.70
N LEU A 275 15.08 -0.12 6.71
CA LEU A 275 14.82 0.66 7.91
C LEU A 275 13.91 -0.11 8.87
N PRO A 276 14.23 -0.15 10.18
CA PRO A 276 13.38 -0.78 11.17
C PRO A 276 12.06 -0.01 11.33
N PRO A 277 11.02 -0.60 11.95
CA PRO A 277 9.77 0.08 12.23
C PRO A 277 9.96 1.42 12.92
N ARG A 278 9.18 2.43 12.56
CA ARG A 278 9.32 3.84 13.00
C ARG A 278 9.49 4.01 14.51
N LEU A 279 8.73 3.25 15.31
CA LEU A 279 8.87 3.32 16.79
C LEU A 279 10.24 2.87 17.27
N ILE A 280 10.84 1.85 16.62
CA ILE A 280 12.20 1.38 16.94
C ILE A 280 13.22 2.43 16.50
N GLN A 281 13.03 3.06 15.33
CA GLN A 281 13.90 4.16 14.89
C GLN A 281 13.88 5.32 15.87
N LEU A 282 12.68 5.76 16.30
CA LEU A 282 12.52 6.81 17.30
C LEU A 282 13.24 6.43 18.60
N ALA A 283 12.91 5.27 19.15
CA ALA A 283 13.52 4.81 20.40
C ALA A 283 15.06 4.74 20.31
N GLY A 284 15.58 4.28 19.17
CA GLY A 284 17.01 4.21 18.91
C GLY A 284 17.67 5.60 18.87
N VAL A 285 17.09 6.54 18.13
CA VAL A 285 17.63 7.91 18.03
C VAL A 285 17.55 8.64 19.37
N PHE A 286 16.42 8.56 20.09
CA PHE A 286 16.29 9.16 21.43
C PHE A 286 17.24 8.49 22.44
N GLY A 287 17.39 7.16 22.38
CA GLY A 287 18.35 6.43 23.20
C GLY A 287 19.79 6.89 22.97
N LEU A 288 20.20 7.02 21.70
CA LEU A 288 21.53 7.54 21.34
C LEU A 288 21.69 9.02 21.77
N THR A 289 20.65 9.83 21.59
CA THR A 289 20.67 11.23 22.09
C THR A 289 20.91 11.28 23.58
N PHE A 290 20.21 10.46 24.35
CA PHE A 290 20.40 10.38 25.80
C PHE A 290 21.83 9.93 26.17
N VAL A 291 22.30 8.84 25.57
CA VAL A 291 23.66 8.30 25.84
C VAL A 291 24.74 9.33 25.52
N PHE A 292 24.71 9.98 24.35
CA PHE A 292 25.70 10.96 23.99
C PHE A 292 25.60 12.26 24.80
N THR A 293 24.40 12.61 25.28
CA THR A 293 24.24 13.73 26.22
C THR A 293 24.92 13.43 27.56
N VAL A 294 24.70 12.24 28.10
CA VAL A 294 25.33 11.82 29.37
C VAL A 294 26.86 11.75 29.22
N ILE A 295 27.37 11.16 28.13
CA ILE A 295 28.81 11.10 27.87
C ILE A 295 29.41 12.52 27.76
N GLY A 296 28.78 13.42 27.00
CA GLY A 296 29.21 14.79 26.85
C GLY A 296 29.26 15.55 28.17
N LEU A 297 28.26 15.36 29.03
CA LEU A 297 28.22 15.96 30.38
C LEU A 297 29.36 15.44 31.26
N ILE A 298 29.58 14.13 31.28
CA ILE A 298 30.68 13.51 32.09
C ILE A 298 32.03 14.06 31.61
N LEU A 299 32.28 14.06 30.31
CA LEU A 299 33.54 14.57 29.75
C LEU A 299 33.73 16.07 30.05
N SER A 300 32.69 16.86 29.96
CA SER A 300 32.75 18.29 30.31
C SER A 300 33.09 18.51 31.78
N LEU A 301 32.55 17.69 32.69
CA LEU A 301 32.85 17.77 34.12
C LEU A 301 34.29 17.31 34.42
N CYS A 302 34.79 16.31 33.71
CA CYS A 302 36.17 15.80 33.91
C CYS A 302 37.22 16.71 33.28
N ASN A 303 36.97 17.29 32.10
CA ASN A 303 38.00 18.01 31.33
C ASN A 303 37.88 19.53 31.42
N GLY A 304 36.79 20.05 32.02
CA GLY A 304 36.51 21.48 32.08
C GLY A 304 36.22 22.13 30.71
N SER A 305 35.85 21.32 29.71
CA SER A 305 35.61 21.74 28.31
C SER A 305 34.14 21.46 27.91
N ASN A 306 33.67 22.17 26.85
CA ASN A 306 32.28 22.04 26.36
C ASN A 306 32.02 20.78 25.50
N GLU A 307 32.33 19.59 26.03
CA GLU A 307 32.20 18.32 25.30
C GLU A 307 30.75 17.86 25.08
N TRP A 308 29.78 18.51 25.75
CA TRP A 308 28.35 18.24 25.51
C TRP A 308 27.91 18.47 24.05
N MET A 309 28.70 19.21 23.28
CA MET A 309 28.44 19.42 21.85
C MET A 309 28.43 18.12 21.04
N ILE A 310 29.04 17.04 21.54
CA ILE A 310 29.00 15.70 20.93
C ILE A 310 27.55 15.23 20.72
N ALA A 311 26.63 15.63 21.61
CA ALA A 311 25.23 15.28 21.53
C ALA A 311 24.42 16.11 20.53
N ILE A 312 24.87 17.28 20.08
CA ILE A 312 24.08 18.21 19.26
C ILE A 312 23.50 17.57 18.02
N LYS A 313 24.29 16.79 17.26
CA LYS A 313 23.83 16.11 16.05
C LYS A 313 22.66 15.15 16.33
N TRP A 314 22.65 14.50 17.48
CA TRP A 314 21.60 13.57 17.89
C TRP A 314 20.33 14.32 18.29
N TRP A 315 20.44 15.47 18.94
CA TRP A 315 19.32 16.37 19.25
C TRP A 315 18.68 16.91 17.98
N ILE A 316 19.49 17.34 17.01
CA ILE A 316 19.00 17.80 15.70
C ILE A 316 18.26 16.67 14.97
N LEU A 317 18.82 15.46 14.98
CA LEU A 317 18.20 14.30 14.36
C LEU A 317 16.88 13.91 15.04
N SER A 318 16.83 13.91 16.38
CA SER A 318 15.61 13.69 17.15
C SER A 318 14.52 14.71 16.84
N ALA A 319 14.88 15.99 16.82
CA ALA A 319 13.97 17.09 16.49
C ALA A 319 13.45 16.96 15.04
N ALA A 320 14.33 16.63 14.09
CA ALA A 320 13.94 16.45 12.69
C ALA A 320 12.98 15.26 12.51
N GLN A 321 13.19 14.16 13.24
CA GLN A 321 12.27 13.01 13.19
C GLN A 321 10.89 13.34 13.76
N VAL A 322 10.84 14.04 14.89
CA VAL A 322 9.55 14.48 15.47
C VAL A 322 8.84 15.43 14.53
N ALA A 323 9.54 16.44 14.03
CA ALA A 323 8.97 17.39 13.07
C ALA A 323 8.43 16.70 11.81
N ALA A 324 9.16 15.70 11.27
CA ALA A 324 8.71 14.95 10.10
C ALA A 324 7.43 14.13 10.35
N MET A 325 7.17 13.72 11.59
CA MET A 325 5.94 13.01 11.95
C MET A 325 4.75 13.94 12.22
N MET A 326 5.01 15.21 12.53
CA MET A 326 3.96 16.22 12.74
C MET A 326 3.50 16.87 11.44
N LEU A 327 4.29 16.73 10.37
CA LEU A 327 3.98 17.21 9.02
C LEU A 327 3.00 16.29 8.30
#